data_a5dd306517ddc3941a5104b034317e68
#
_entry.id   a5dd306517ddc3941a5104b034317e68
#
_cell.length_a   1.000
_cell.length_b   1.000
_cell.length_c   1.000
_cell.angle_alpha   90.00
_cell.angle_beta   90.00
_cell.angle_gamma   90.00
#
_symmetry.space_group_name_H-M   'P 1'
#
loop_
_entity.id
_entity.type
_entity.pdbx_description
1 polymer ?
#
loop_
_entity_poly.entity_id
_entity_poly.type
_entity_poly.pdbx_seq_one_letter_code
_entity_poly.pdbx_strand_id
1 'polypeptide(L)'
;FTIASMLCGMAKNIEFMIFARILQGFGGGGILPISQAIIIESFTKEQRGAAMSVFGMGVILAPIIGPVLGGWITDNWTWPWIFFINVPFGCIAALLSKKLIEDPPYAKRQHNVKIDGKGFFYLTIWLVTLQTVLDKGNNADWFNTTWICWTFGVSVVACILFFHSQLTNKDSLVDLSVFKDRNFSAGTIIQVVIQAVLYASLAILPQFLQSMMGYTAFLSGATMMPRGFGSMLSMLITGTLSNKIDNRLFVMLGLALIGGSSLVFGSLNLQISNMNIAIPNF
;
A
#
# COMPACT_ATOMS: atom_id res chain seq x y z
N PHE A 1 1.27 10.90 -12.05
CA PHE A 1 1.35 9.44 -12.04
C PHE A 1 1.39 8.87 -13.47
N THR A 2 0.39 9.15 -14.33
CA THR A 2 0.24 8.57 -15.68
C THR A 2 1.44 8.86 -16.59
N ILE A 3 1.89 10.14 -16.65
CA ILE A 3 3.06 10.52 -17.42
C ILE A 3 4.32 9.80 -16.91
N ALA A 4 4.50 9.75 -15.60
CA ALA A 4 5.63 9.05 -15.00
C ALA A 4 5.59 7.54 -15.24
N SER A 5 4.40 6.93 -15.25
CA SER A 5 4.24 5.53 -15.64
C SER A 5 4.66 5.29 -17.09
N MET A 6 4.29 6.17 -18.02
CA MET A 6 4.76 6.12 -19.41
C MET A 6 6.29 6.21 -19.48
N LEU A 7 6.91 7.12 -18.73
CA LEU A 7 8.38 7.23 -18.66
C LEU A 7 9.03 5.97 -18.13
N CYS A 8 8.44 5.30 -17.11
CA CYS A 8 8.94 4.01 -16.63
C CYS A 8 8.95 2.94 -17.74
N GLY A 9 7.88 2.86 -18.54
CA GLY A 9 7.81 1.93 -19.67
C GLY A 9 8.81 2.22 -20.78
N MET A 10 9.27 3.47 -20.90
CA MET A 10 10.27 3.91 -21.89
C MET A 10 11.73 3.82 -21.37
N ALA A 11 11.93 3.41 -20.12
CA ALA A 11 13.25 3.40 -19.50
C ALA A 11 14.19 2.38 -20.19
N LYS A 12 15.33 2.87 -20.64
CA LYS A 12 16.39 2.07 -21.28
C LYS A 12 17.53 1.72 -20.32
N ASN A 13 17.63 2.44 -19.21
CA ASN A 13 18.66 2.22 -18.19
C ASN A 13 18.06 2.37 -16.80
N ILE A 14 18.78 1.86 -15.79
CA ILE A 14 18.31 1.84 -14.39
C ILE A 14 18.20 3.26 -13.82
N GLU A 15 19.07 4.17 -14.19
CA GLU A 15 19.08 5.54 -13.67
C GLU A 15 17.81 6.29 -14.09
N PHE A 16 17.44 6.19 -15.37
CA PHE A 16 16.21 6.78 -15.88
C PHE A 16 14.98 6.11 -15.26
N MET A 17 15.00 4.79 -15.04
CA MET A 17 13.94 4.08 -14.35
C MET A 17 13.76 4.62 -12.92
N ILE A 18 14.84 4.79 -12.16
CA ILE A 18 14.80 5.35 -10.80
C ILE A 18 14.17 6.75 -10.81
N PHE A 19 14.63 7.61 -11.72
CA PHE A 19 14.08 8.96 -11.88
C PHE A 19 12.57 8.93 -12.19
N ALA A 20 12.15 8.12 -13.16
CA ALA A 20 10.74 7.97 -13.52
C ALA A 20 9.90 7.41 -12.37
N ARG A 21 10.45 6.49 -11.57
CA ARG A 21 9.79 5.94 -10.36
C ARG A 21 9.63 6.98 -9.26
N ILE A 22 10.61 7.84 -9.06
CA ILE A 22 10.49 8.97 -8.12
C ILE A 22 9.33 9.88 -8.54
N LEU A 23 9.26 10.27 -9.80
CA LEU A 23 8.15 11.06 -10.33
C LEU A 23 6.80 10.34 -10.21
N GLN A 24 6.78 9.03 -10.43
CA GLN A 24 5.59 8.21 -10.28
C GLN A 24 5.10 8.18 -8.81
N GLY A 25 6.02 8.07 -7.86
CA GLY A 25 5.73 8.13 -6.43
C GLY A 25 5.14 9.49 -6.01
N PHE A 26 5.72 10.60 -6.47
CA PHE A 26 5.15 11.93 -6.24
C PHE A 26 3.74 12.08 -6.79
N GLY A 27 3.49 11.58 -7.99
CA GLY A 27 2.15 11.64 -8.60
C GLY A 27 1.14 10.65 -8.02
N GLY A 28 1.61 9.56 -7.40
CA GLY A 28 0.75 8.48 -6.89
C GLY A 28 0.41 8.58 -5.41
N GLY A 29 1.33 9.15 -4.59
CA GLY A 29 1.24 9.12 -3.14
C GLY A 29 -0.01 9.79 -2.57
N GLY A 30 -0.54 10.82 -3.23
CA GLY A 30 -1.75 11.53 -2.81
C GLY A 30 -3.07 10.91 -3.28
N ILE A 31 -3.05 9.99 -4.25
CA ILE A 31 -4.29 9.52 -4.91
C ILE A 31 -5.23 8.83 -3.91
N LEU A 32 -4.74 7.90 -3.11
CA LEU A 32 -5.58 7.16 -2.16
C LEU A 32 -6.17 8.06 -1.06
N PRO A 33 -5.38 8.83 -0.29
CA PRO A 33 -5.93 9.65 0.80
C PRO A 33 -6.85 10.76 0.28
N ILE A 34 -6.53 11.38 -0.85
CA ILE A 34 -7.38 12.41 -1.46
C ILE A 34 -8.70 11.80 -1.94
N SER A 35 -8.68 10.62 -2.58
CA SER A 35 -9.91 9.96 -3.01
C SER A 35 -10.80 9.60 -1.82
N GLN A 36 -10.23 9.14 -0.70
CA GLN A 36 -10.99 8.88 0.53
C GLN A 36 -11.61 10.16 1.10
N ALA A 37 -10.87 11.25 1.13
CA ALA A 37 -11.38 12.54 1.60
C ALA A 37 -12.54 13.02 0.73
N ILE A 38 -12.42 12.98 -0.59
CA ILE A 38 -13.48 13.36 -1.54
C ILE A 38 -14.74 12.52 -1.30
N ILE A 39 -14.61 11.20 -1.10
CA ILE A 39 -15.77 10.34 -0.84
C ILE A 39 -16.44 10.73 0.48
N ILE A 40 -15.67 10.93 1.55
CA ILE A 40 -16.21 11.31 2.86
C ILE A 40 -16.96 12.65 2.79
N GLU A 41 -16.48 13.58 1.97
CA GLU A 41 -17.10 14.91 1.80
C GLU A 41 -18.31 14.89 0.86
N SER A 42 -18.29 14.05 -0.18
CA SER A 42 -19.33 14.02 -1.21
C SER A 42 -20.59 13.27 -0.78
N PHE A 43 -20.51 12.39 0.23
CA PHE A 43 -21.63 11.55 0.65
C PHE A 43 -22.13 11.89 2.05
N THR A 44 -23.45 11.75 2.30
CA THR A 44 -24.06 11.93 3.62
C THR A 44 -23.53 10.88 4.61
N LYS A 45 -23.68 11.14 5.91
CA LYS A 45 -23.19 10.22 6.96
C LYS A 45 -23.74 8.80 6.79
N GLU A 46 -25.00 8.69 6.35
CA GLU A 46 -25.71 7.42 6.15
C GLU A 46 -25.17 6.65 4.94
N GLN A 47 -24.70 7.36 3.92
CA GLN A 47 -24.20 6.79 2.66
C GLN A 47 -22.70 6.52 2.66
N ARG A 48 -21.94 7.14 3.58
CA ARG A 48 -20.46 7.02 3.63
C ARG A 48 -19.99 5.58 3.75
N GLY A 49 -20.67 4.76 4.55
CA GLY A 49 -20.33 3.35 4.70
C GLY A 49 -20.41 2.58 3.39
N ALA A 50 -21.48 2.76 2.63
CA ALA A 50 -21.65 2.12 1.32
C ALA A 50 -20.63 2.65 0.30
N ALA A 51 -20.42 3.95 0.23
CA ALA A 51 -19.46 4.56 -0.69
C ALA A 51 -18.01 4.11 -0.40
N MET A 52 -17.63 4.07 0.90
CA MET A 52 -16.31 3.56 1.31
C MET A 52 -16.16 2.06 1.04
N SER A 53 -17.22 1.27 1.11
CA SER A 53 -17.18 -0.15 0.76
C SER A 53 -16.92 -0.35 -0.74
N VAL A 54 -17.58 0.43 -1.60
CA VAL A 54 -17.33 0.41 -3.06
C VAL A 54 -15.89 0.83 -3.38
N PHE A 55 -15.41 1.92 -2.76
CA PHE A 55 -14.04 2.37 -2.90
C PHE A 55 -13.04 1.28 -2.47
N GLY A 56 -13.25 0.68 -1.31
CA GLY A 56 -12.39 -0.35 -0.79
C GLY A 56 -12.39 -1.62 -1.66
N MET A 57 -13.53 -2.01 -2.26
CA MET A 57 -13.56 -3.09 -3.23
C MET A 57 -12.62 -2.79 -4.42
N GLY A 58 -12.64 -1.56 -4.95
CA GLY A 58 -11.72 -1.13 -6.01
C GLY A 58 -10.25 -1.21 -5.60
N VAL A 59 -9.93 -0.78 -4.38
CA VAL A 59 -8.56 -0.84 -3.82
C VAL A 59 -8.09 -2.28 -3.64
N ILE A 60 -8.98 -3.19 -3.24
CA ILE A 60 -8.66 -4.62 -3.04
C ILE A 60 -8.52 -5.37 -4.38
N LEU A 61 -9.28 -5.00 -5.40
CA LEU A 61 -9.20 -5.62 -6.72
C LEU A 61 -7.82 -5.45 -7.38
N ALA A 62 -7.15 -4.33 -7.18
CA ALA A 62 -5.87 -4.05 -7.81
C ALA A 62 -4.75 -5.04 -7.40
N PRO A 63 -4.52 -5.35 -6.11
CA PRO A 63 -3.56 -6.37 -5.70
C PRO A 63 -3.92 -7.80 -6.13
N ILE A 64 -5.20 -8.08 -6.42
CA ILE A 64 -5.65 -9.39 -6.91
C ILE A 64 -5.33 -9.55 -8.39
N ILE A 65 -5.79 -8.57 -9.17
CA ILE A 65 -5.67 -8.59 -10.62
C ILE A 65 -4.23 -8.29 -11.05
N GLY A 66 -3.51 -7.45 -10.28
CA GLY A 66 -2.16 -6.99 -10.60
C GLY A 66 -1.16 -8.11 -10.87
N PRO A 67 -0.94 -9.06 -9.96
CA PRO A 67 -0.01 -10.17 -10.17
C PRO A 67 -0.40 -11.06 -11.36
N VAL A 68 -1.69 -11.30 -11.59
CA VAL A 68 -2.18 -12.12 -12.70
C VAL A 68 -1.96 -11.42 -14.03
N LEU A 69 -2.39 -10.16 -14.15
CA LEU A 69 -2.17 -9.37 -15.36
C LEU A 69 -0.68 -9.09 -15.58
N GLY A 70 0.04 -8.75 -14.53
CA GLY A 70 1.47 -8.50 -14.60
C GLY A 70 2.25 -9.75 -15.02
N GLY A 71 1.92 -10.91 -14.44
CA GLY A 71 2.47 -12.19 -14.84
C GLY A 71 2.15 -12.54 -16.30
N TRP A 72 0.89 -12.42 -16.70
CA TRP A 72 0.51 -12.66 -18.09
C TRP A 72 1.21 -11.74 -19.09
N ILE A 73 1.34 -10.44 -18.77
CA ILE A 73 2.04 -9.47 -19.59
C ILE A 73 3.53 -9.83 -19.72
N THR A 74 4.18 -10.22 -18.61
CA THR A 74 5.61 -10.56 -18.63
C THR A 74 5.90 -11.88 -19.35
N ASP A 75 4.99 -12.85 -19.25
CA ASP A 75 5.15 -14.16 -19.87
C ASP A 75 4.87 -14.12 -21.39
N ASN A 76 3.97 -13.23 -21.87
CA ASN A 76 3.56 -13.17 -23.27
C ASN A 76 4.08 -11.96 -24.04
N TRP A 77 4.40 -10.86 -23.36
CA TRP A 77 4.87 -9.62 -23.94
C TRP A 77 6.21 -9.23 -23.30
N THR A 78 6.47 -7.91 -23.17
CA THR A 78 7.68 -7.39 -22.52
C THR A 78 7.33 -6.63 -21.25
N TRP A 79 8.23 -6.63 -20.26
CA TRP A 79 8.05 -5.98 -18.97
C TRP A 79 7.62 -4.49 -19.02
N PRO A 80 7.99 -3.65 -20.01
CA PRO A 80 7.53 -2.27 -20.07
C PRO A 80 6.01 -2.11 -20.15
N TRP A 81 5.31 -3.09 -20.69
CA TRP A 81 3.85 -3.05 -20.82
C TRP A 81 3.12 -3.03 -19.48
N ILE A 82 3.76 -3.48 -18.39
CA ILE A 82 3.22 -3.32 -17.02
C ILE A 82 3.00 -1.84 -16.67
N PHE A 83 3.81 -0.96 -17.26
CA PHE A 83 3.69 0.49 -17.06
C PHE A 83 2.75 1.13 -18.07
N PHE A 84 2.79 0.70 -19.32
CA PHE A 84 1.95 1.27 -20.36
C PHE A 84 0.47 0.99 -20.15
N ILE A 85 0.10 -0.12 -19.50
CA ILE A 85 -1.29 -0.43 -19.15
C ILE A 85 -1.92 0.65 -18.27
N ASN A 86 -1.14 1.35 -17.45
CA ASN A 86 -1.63 2.43 -16.59
C ASN A 86 -1.99 3.70 -17.37
N VAL A 87 -1.49 3.87 -18.60
CA VAL A 87 -1.68 5.11 -19.37
C VAL A 87 -3.14 5.32 -19.76
N PRO A 88 -3.84 4.37 -20.42
CA PRO A 88 -5.24 4.56 -20.77
C PRO A 88 -6.13 4.75 -19.53
N PHE A 89 -5.93 3.95 -18.48
CA PHE A 89 -6.71 4.09 -17.23
C PHE A 89 -6.44 5.43 -16.54
N GLY A 90 -5.20 5.87 -16.50
CA GLY A 90 -4.83 7.16 -15.91
C GLY A 90 -5.38 8.35 -16.68
N CYS A 91 -5.41 8.29 -18.02
CA CYS A 91 -6.04 9.32 -18.85
C CYS A 91 -7.55 9.39 -18.62
N ILE A 92 -8.22 8.24 -18.59
CA ILE A 92 -9.66 8.15 -18.29
C ILE A 92 -9.95 8.71 -16.90
N ALA A 93 -9.19 8.28 -15.89
CA ALA A 93 -9.34 8.77 -14.51
C ALA A 93 -9.16 10.29 -14.42
N ALA A 94 -8.14 10.85 -15.09
CA ALA A 94 -7.91 12.30 -15.10
C ALA A 94 -9.05 13.08 -15.76
N LEU A 95 -9.58 12.56 -16.88
CA LEU A 95 -10.72 13.19 -17.58
C LEU A 95 -12.00 13.12 -16.73
N LEU A 96 -12.28 11.96 -16.12
CA LEU A 96 -13.44 11.81 -15.25
C LEU A 96 -13.33 12.67 -14.00
N SER A 97 -12.15 12.72 -13.36
CA SER A 97 -11.93 13.58 -12.20
C SER A 97 -12.17 15.04 -12.53
N LYS A 98 -11.65 15.52 -13.67
CA LYS A 98 -11.88 16.93 -14.09
C LYS A 98 -13.35 17.23 -14.36
N LYS A 99 -14.14 16.24 -14.80
CA LYS A 99 -15.55 16.42 -15.19
C LYS A 99 -16.53 16.24 -14.03
N LEU A 100 -16.21 15.35 -13.09
CA LEU A 100 -17.15 14.89 -12.06
C LEU A 100 -16.84 15.43 -10.66
N ILE A 101 -15.61 15.84 -10.39
CA ILE A 101 -15.25 16.36 -9.06
C ILE A 101 -15.42 17.87 -9.08
N GLU A 102 -16.30 18.35 -8.21
CA GLU A 102 -16.51 19.76 -7.93
C GLU A 102 -15.79 20.17 -6.65
N ASP A 103 -15.14 21.33 -6.67
CA ASP A 103 -14.50 21.87 -5.47
C ASP A 103 -15.57 22.25 -4.44
N PRO A 104 -15.47 21.81 -3.18
CA PRO A 104 -16.43 22.18 -2.17
C PRO A 104 -16.44 23.70 -1.94
N PRO A 105 -17.61 24.32 -1.67
CA PRO A 105 -17.73 25.78 -1.56
C PRO A 105 -16.85 26.43 -0.49
N TYR A 106 -16.40 25.64 0.50
CA TYR A 106 -15.51 26.09 1.58
C TYR A 106 -14.03 25.89 1.25
N ALA A 107 -13.67 25.16 0.21
CA ALA A 107 -12.29 24.96 -0.22
C ALA A 107 -11.72 26.24 -0.85
N LYS A 108 -11.61 27.30 -0.04
CA LYS A 108 -10.88 28.49 -0.44
C LYS A 108 -9.41 28.17 -0.50
N ARG A 109 -8.79 28.42 -1.65
CA ARG A 109 -7.35 28.26 -1.85
C ARG A 109 -6.62 29.12 -0.80
N GLN A 110 -6.06 28.48 0.20
CA GLN A 110 -5.25 29.16 1.20
C GLN A 110 -3.92 29.56 0.54
N HIS A 111 -3.75 30.86 0.33
CA HIS A 111 -2.57 31.40 -0.34
C HIS A 111 -1.26 31.30 0.46
N ASN A 112 -1.29 30.97 1.74
CA ASN A 112 -0.13 30.96 2.65
C ASN A 112 0.00 29.66 3.45
N VAL A 113 -0.18 28.50 2.83
CA VAL A 113 0.15 27.24 3.50
C VAL A 113 1.67 27.12 3.56
N LYS A 114 2.24 27.25 4.75
CA LYS A 114 3.66 26.97 4.98
C LYS A 114 3.85 25.46 4.96
N ILE A 115 4.57 24.97 3.97
CA ILE A 115 4.93 23.57 3.89
C ILE A 115 6.14 23.32 4.79
N ASP A 116 6.05 22.34 5.69
CA ASP A 116 7.19 21.88 6.50
C ASP A 116 8.19 21.12 5.63
N GLY A 117 8.97 21.86 4.83
CA GLY A 117 9.99 21.28 3.95
C GLY A 117 11.10 20.54 4.71
N LYS A 118 11.43 20.97 5.95
CA LYS A 118 12.43 20.29 6.79
C LYS A 118 11.90 18.95 7.30
N GLY A 119 10.67 18.91 7.81
CA GLY A 119 10.02 17.68 8.22
C GLY A 119 9.89 16.70 7.07
N PHE A 120 9.47 17.16 5.89
CA PHE A 120 9.40 16.34 4.68
C PHE A 120 10.78 15.77 4.28
N PHE A 121 11.83 16.57 4.33
CA PHE A 121 13.19 16.13 4.02
C PHE A 121 13.69 15.04 4.98
N TYR A 122 13.52 15.25 6.30
CA TYR A 122 13.91 14.26 7.30
C TYR A 122 13.11 12.96 7.17
N LEU A 123 11.79 13.05 6.93
CA LEU A 123 10.94 11.90 6.69
C LEU A 123 11.40 11.10 5.46
N THR A 124 11.70 11.81 4.38
CA THR A 124 12.16 11.17 3.13
C THR A 124 13.48 10.43 3.34
N ILE A 125 14.48 11.06 3.97
CA ILE A 125 15.76 10.41 4.27
C ILE A 125 15.54 9.20 5.18
N TRP A 126 14.77 9.36 6.25
CA TRP A 126 14.48 8.26 7.17
C TRP A 126 13.88 7.06 6.46
N LEU A 127 12.80 7.27 5.70
CA LEU A 127 12.10 6.17 5.03
C LEU A 127 12.96 5.52 3.93
N VAL A 128 13.66 6.30 3.12
CA VAL A 128 14.53 5.77 2.05
C VAL A 128 15.68 4.96 2.62
N THR A 129 16.37 5.48 3.65
CA THR A 129 17.49 4.76 4.27
C THR A 129 17.02 3.53 5.04
N LEU A 130 15.92 3.61 5.78
CA LEU A 130 15.33 2.47 6.47
C LEU A 130 14.93 1.36 5.47
N GLN A 131 14.21 1.73 4.40
CA GLN A 131 13.82 0.79 3.35
C GLN A 131 15.04 0.13 2.70
N THR A 132 16.10 0.90 2.43
CA THR A 132 17.34 0.36 1.86
C THR A 132 18.00 -0.66 2.76
N VAL A 133 18.07 -0.38 4.08
CA VAL A 133 18.61 -1.33 5.08
C VAL A 133 17.79 -2.61 5.13
N LEU A 134 16.45 -2.49 5.17
CA LEU A 134 15.56 -3.64 5.24
C LEU A 134 15.60 -4.50 3.96
N ASP A 135 15.67 -3.85 2.80
CA ASP A 135 15.66 -4.53 1.50
C ASP A 135 17.00 -5.20 1.16
N LYS A 136 18.12 -4.55 1.49
CA LYS A 136 19.48 -5.00 1.17
C LYS A 136 20.19 -5.69 2.30
N GLY A 137 19.69 -5.57 3.53
CA GLY A 137 20.35 -6.09 4.73
C GLY A 137 20.65 -7.58 4.64
N ASN A 138 19.69 -8.39 4.23
CA ASN A 138 19.88 -9.84 4.12
C ASN A 138 20.97 -10.21 3.07
N ASN A 139 21.00 -9.52 1.94
CA ASN A 139 21.98 -9.78 0.87
C ASN A 139 23.37 -9.23 1.20
N ALA A 140 23.46 -8.30 2.15
CA ALA A 140 24.70 -7.64 2.55
C ALA A 140 25.18 -8.09 3.92
N ASP A 141 24.67 -9.20 4.44
CA ASP A 141 25.06 -9.78 5.75
C ASP A 141 24.80 -8.82 6.94
N TRP A 142 23.72 -8.03 6.82
CA TRP A 142 23.24 -7.08 7.83
C TRP A 142 24.35 -6.15 8.35
N PHE A 143 24.47 -6.04 9.67
CA PHE A 143 25.41 -5.12 10.33
C PHE A 143 26.88 -5.54 10.25
N ASN A 144 27.22 -6.69 9.63
CA ASN A 144 28.60 -7.04 9.33
C ASN A 144 29.19 -6.18 8.21
N THR A 145 28.34 -5.56 7.40
CA THR A 145 28.79 -4.70 6.29
C THR A 145 28.74 -3.22 6.66
N THR A 146 29.85 -2.54 6.53
CA THR A 146 30.06 -1.15 6.98
C THR A 146 29.06 -0.16 6.38
N TRP A 147 28.70 -0.27 5.09
CA TRP A 147 27.76 0.66 4.47
C TRP A 147 26.32 0.50 5.00
N ILE A 148 25.90 -0.72 5.38
CA ILE A 148 24.60 -0.94 6.04
C ILE A 148 24.58 -0.25 7.41
N CYS A 149 25.67 -0.36 8.20
CA CYS A 149 25.78 0.32 9.49
C CYS A 149 25.64 1.85 9.33
N TRP A 150 26.34 2.44 8.37
CA TRP A 150 26.22 3.87 8.09
C TRP A 150 24.82 4.27 7.63
N THR A 151 24.21 3.51 6.72
CA THR A 151 22.86 3.77 6.23
C THR A 151 21.83 3.67 7.35
N PHE A 152 21.98 2.69 8.24
CA PHE A 152 21.13 2.56 9.43
C PHE A 152 21.37 3.72 10.42
N GLY A 153 22.60 4.12 10.65
CA GLY A 153 22.93 5.30 11.47
C GLY A 153 22.27 6.58 10.94
N VAL A 154 22.34 6.81 9.63
CA VAL A 154 21.65 7.94 8.97
C VAL A 154 20.13 7.83 9.15
N SER A 155 19.56 6.63 9.03
CA SER A 155 18.13 6.40 9.25
C SER A 155 17.70 6.77 10.66
N VAL A 156 18.44 6.34 11.67
CA VAL A 156 18.15 6.67 13.09
C VAL A 156 18.24 8.16 13.36
N VAL A 157 19.31 8.83 12.88
CA VAL A 157 19.46 10.27 13.02
C VAL A 157 18.32 11.03 12.33
N ALA A 158 17.99 10.65 11.10
CA ALA A 158 16.89 11.29 10.36
C ALA A 158 15.53 11.08 11.05
N CYS A 159 15.29 9.90 11.63
CA CYS A 159 14.11 9.61 12.44
C CYS A 159 14.02 10.55 13.66
N ILE A 160 15.10 10.69 14.42
CA ILE A 160 15.15 11.58 15.60
C ILE A 160 14.89 13.03 15.18
N LEU A 161 15.54 13.49 14.10
CA LEU A 161 15.37 14.85 13.58
C LEU A 161 13.95 15.10 13.09
N PHE A 162 13.33 14.09 12.46
CA PHE A 162 11.92 14.17 12.04
C PHE A 162 11.00 14.36 13.25
N PHE A 163 11.06 13.48 14.24
CA PHE A 163 10.20 13.60 15.42
C PHE A 163 10.46 14.89 16.19
N HIS A 164 11.72 15.29 16.33
CA HIS A 164 12.07 16.57 16.94
C HIS A 164 11.45 17.76 16.18
N SER A 165 11.54 17.76 14.84
CA SER A 165 10.93 18.78 13.99
C SER A 165 9.41 18.81 14.15
N GLN A 166 8.75 17.65 14.18
CA GLN A 166 7.28 17.59 14.32
C GLN A 166 6.78 18.05 15.70
N LEU A 167 7.57 17.84 16.75
CA LEU A 167 7.22 18.28 18.12
C LEU A 167 7.48 19.77 18.34
N THR A 168 8.42 20.36 17.61
CA THR A 168 8.87 21.75 17.85
C THR A 168 8.20 22.74 16.87
N ASN A 169 7.89 22.29 15.66
CA ASN A 169 7.33 23.14 14.60
C ASN A 169 5.81 23.28 14.74
N LYS A 170 5.31 24.53 14.72
CA LYS A 170 3.85 24.80 14.73
C LYS A 170 3.15 24.41 13.43
N ASP A 171 3.85 24.49 12.29
CA ASP A 171 3.37 24.11 10.97
C ASP A 171 3.85 22.69 10.62
N SER A 172 3.74 21.74 11.57
CA SER A 172 4.24 20.36 11.43
C SER A 172 3.51 19.60 10.31
N LEU A 173 4.24 18.73 9.61
CA LEU A 173 3.69 17.85 8.56
C LEU A 173 2.67 16.86 9.13
N VAL A 174 2.96 16.35 10.33
CA VAL A 174 2.12 15.39 11.04
C VAL A 174 1.79 15.93 12.42
N ASP A 175 0.52 16.07 12.72
CA ASP A 175 0.08 16.45 14.06
C ASP A 175 0.14 15.22 14.99
N LEU A 176 1.23 15.13 15.76
CA LEU A 176 1.43 14.05 16.72
C LEU A 176 0.46 14.11 17.91
N SER A 177 -0.27 15.22 18.09
CA SER A 177 -1.23 15.36 19.19
C SER A 177 -2.40 14.38 19.07
N VAL A 178 -2.72 13.95 17.85
CA VAL A 178 -3.79 12.98 17.56
C VAL A 178 -3.52 11.63 18.24
N PHE A 179 -2.26 11.26 18.48
CA PHE A 179 -1.90 10.04 19.22
C PHE A 179 -2.21 10.10 20.74
N LYS A 180 -2.61 11.27 21.26
CA LYS A 180 -3.15 11.37 22.63
C LYS A 180 -4.53 10.74 22.76
N ASP A 181 -5.28 10.66 21.66
CA ASP A 181 -6.53 9.91 21.64
C ASP A 181 -6.27 8.41 21.65
N ARG A 182 -6.84 7.73 22.65
CA ARG A 182 -6.66 6.29 22.88
C ARG A 182 -7.19 5.44 21.72
N ASN A 183 -8.33 5.85 21.14
CA ASN A 183 -8.96 5.10 20.05
C ASN A 183 -8.15 5.23 18.78
N PHE A 184 -7.65 6.43 18.49
CA PHE A 184 -6.77 6.67 17.34
C PHE A 184 -5.47 5.87 17.45
N SER A 185 -4.81 5.91 18.60
CA SER A 185 -3.55 5.18 18.84
C SER A 185 -3.74 3.66 18.73
N ALA A 186 -4.78 3.13 19.38
CA ALA A 186 -5.10 1.70 19.28
C ALA A 186 -5.43 1.28 17.85
N GLY A 187 -6.25 2.07 17.13
CA GLY A 187 -6.58 1.82 15.73
C GLY A 187 -5.34 1.84 14.83
N THR A 188 -4.44 2.80 15.05
CA THR A 188 -3.18 2.90 14.29
C THR A 188 -2.27 1.69 14.52
N ILE A 189 -2.12 1.24 15.76
CA ILE A 189 -1.31 0.04 16.08
C ILE A 189 -1.90 -1.20 15.40
N ILE A 190 -3.21 -1.40 15.53
CA ILE A 190 -3.90 -2.52 14.87
C ILE A 190 -3.68 -2.45 13.35
N GLN A 191 -3.83 -1.28 12.75
CA GLN A 191 -3.63 -1.08 11.31
C GLN A 191 -2.19 -1.39 10.88
N VAL A 192 -1.19 -0.98 11.64
CA VAL A 192 0.23 -1.29 11.36
C VAL A 192 0.46 -2.80 11.36
N VAL A 193 -0.06 -3.52 12.37
CA VAL A 193 0.09 -4.98 12.45
C VAL A 193 -0.59 -5.67 11.27
N ILE A 194 -1.84 -5.29 10.95
CA ILE A 194 -2.58 -5.87 9.82
C ILE A 194 -1.82 -5.63 8.51
N GLN A 195 -1.39 -4.40 8.26
CA GLN A 195 -0.67 -4.06 7.03
C GLN A 195 0.68 -4.78 6.93
N ALA A 196 1.41 -4.92 8.04
CA ALA A 196 2.66 -5.66 8.05
C ALA A 196 2.46 -7.13 7.61
N VAL A 197 1.45 -7.81 8.17
CA VAL A 197 1.12 -9.20 7.79
C VAL A 197 0.67 -9.29 6.33
N LEU A 198 -0.20 -8.36 5.89
CA LEU A 198 -0.72 -8.35 4.53
C LEU A 198 0.40 -8.14 3.50
N TYR A 199 1.22 -7.12 3.67
CA TYR A 199 2.31 -6.83 2.73
C TYR A 199 3.42 -7.87 2.77
N ALA A 200 3.77 -8.40 3.94
CA ALA A 200 4.73 -9.50 4.06
C ALA A 200 4.26 -10.72 3.25
N SER A 201 3.01 -11.12 3.40
CA SER A 201 2.47 -12.26 2.66
C SER A 201 2.33 -11.99 1.15
N LEU A 202 2.03 -10.74 0.74
CA LEU A 202 2.01 -10.35 -0.68
C LEU A 202 3.40 -10.38 -1.32
N ALA A 203 4.46 -10.16 -0.57
CA ALA A 203 5.83 -10.23 -1.06
C ALA A 203 6.41 -11.65 -1.01
N ILE A 204 6.28 -12.33 0.13
CA ILE A 204 6.94 -13.61 0.39
C ILE A 204 6.27 -14.75 -0.38
N LEU A 205 4.93 -14.80 -0.42
CA LEU A 205 4.22 -15.94 -1.02
C LEU A 205 4.50 -16.10 -2.52
N PRO A 206 4.42 -15.05 -3.38
CA PRO A 206 4.78 -15.20 -4.79
C PRO A 206 6.25 -15.59 -4.99
N GLN A 207 7.15 -15.05 -4.18
CA GLN A 207 8.56 -15.38 -4.25
C GLN A 207 8.79 -16.85 -3.89
N PHE A 208 8.15 -17.36 -2.85
CA PHE A 208 8.19 -18.78 -2.48
C PHE A 208 7.67 -19.67 -3.60
N LEU A 209 6.51 -19.34 -4.18
CA LEU A 209 5.90 -20.13 -5.25
C LEU A 209 6.77 -20.16 -6.51
N GLN A 210 7.38 -19.04 -6.89
CA GLN A 210 8.21 -18.95 -8.09
C GLN A 210 9.61 -19.54 -7.88
N SER A 211 10.28 -19.23 -6.76
CA SER A 211 11.67 -19.63 -6.53
C SER A 211 11.82 -21.06 -6.00
N MET A 212 10.87 -21.53 -5.17
CA MET A 212 10.97 -22.84 -4.52
C MET A 212 10.08 -23.90 -5.16
N MET A 213 8.89 -23.53 -5.64
CA MET A 213 7.95 -24.45 -6.26
C MET A 213 7.99 -24.43 -7.79
N GLY A 214 8.78 -23.53 -8.41
CA GLY A 214 8.93 -23.44 -9.87
C GLY A 214 7.67 -22.95 -10.61
N TYR A 215 6.76 -22.27 -9.95
CA TYR A 215 5.56 -21.74 -10.58
C TYR A 215 5.90 -20.61 -11.57
N THR A 216 5.16 -20.53 -12.67
CA THR A 216 5.21 -19.35 -13.55
C THR A 216 4.64 -18.14 -12.82
N ALA A 217 4.98 -16.93 -13.28
CA ALA A 217 4.47 -15.70 -12.70
C ALA A 217 2.92 -15.64 -12.74
N PHE A 218 2.33 -16.12 -13.84
CA PHE A 218 0.88 -16.24 -13.98
C PHE A 218 0.26 -17.21 -12.97
N LEU A 219 0.81 -18.42 -12.81
CA LEU A 219 0.27 -19.42 -11.90
C LEU A 219 0.40 -18.97 -10.44
N SER A 220 1.51 -18.33 -10.09
CA SER A 220 1.71 -17.72 -8.78
C SER A 220 0.63 -16.66 -8.49
N GLY A 221 0.35 -15.77 -9.44
CA GLY A 221 -0.71 -14.77 -9.34
C GLY A 221 -2.10 -15.40 -9.19
N ALA A 222 -2.41 -16.43 -10.01
CA ALA A 222 -3.68 -17.14 -9.96
C ALA A 222 -3.92 -17.84 -8.61
N THR A 223 -2.88 -18.39 -8.00
CA THR A 223 -2.95 -19.02 -6.66
C THR A 223 -3.28 -17.99 -5.55
N MET A 224 -3.03 -16.72 -5.78
CA MET A 224 -3.35 -15.64 -4.84
C MET A 224 -4.76 -15.05 -5.03
N MET A 225 -5.46 -15.36 -6.12
CA MET A 225 -6.82 -14.85 -6.39
C MET A 225 -7.84 -15.09 -5.26
N PRO A 226 -7.87 -16.28 -4.59
CA PRO A 226 -8.85 -16.55 -3.52
C PRO A 226 -8.84 -15.50 -2.41
N ARG A 227 -7.67 -14.97 -2.06
CA ARG A 227 -7.51 -13.87 -1.08
C ARG A 227 -8.35 -12.65 -1.43
N GLY A 228 -8.40 -12.34 -2.70
CA GLY A 228 -9.14 -11.20 -3.14
C GLY A 228 -10.64 -11.42 -3.09
N PHE A 229 -11.11 -12.59 -3.46
CA PHE A 229 -12.52 -12.95 -3.32
C PHE A 229 -12.94 -12.96 -1.85
N GLY A 230 -12.13 -13.51 -0.94
CA GLY A 230 -12.36 -13.46 0.50
C GLY A 230 -12.44 -12.02 1.03
N SER A 231 -11.52 -11.16 0.61
CA SER A 231 -11.53 -9.74 0.99
C SER A 231 -12.76 -8.99 0.48
N MET A 232 -13.19 -9.24 -0.77
CA MET A 232 -14.42 -8.65 -1.32
C MET A 232 -15.65 -9.11 -0.55
N LEU A 233 -15.76 -10.41 -0.27
CA LEU A 233 -16.87 -10.98 0.49
C LEU A 233 -16.92 -10.40 1.91
N SER A 234 -15.78 -10.35 2.59
CA SER A 234 -15.65 -9.74 3.92
C SER A 234 -16.10 -8.28 3.91
N MET A 235 -15.77 -7.52 2.86
CA MET A 235 -16.12 -6.11 2.75
C MET A 235 -17.62 -5.90 2.54
N LEU A 236 -18.27 -6.75 1.73
CA LEU A 236 -19.72 -6.75 1.55
C LEU A 236 -20.44 -7.09 2.86
N ILE A 237 -19.98 -8.11 3.56
CA ILE A 237 -20.54 -8.53 4.86
C ILE A 237 -20.39 -7.39 5.89
N THR A 238 -19.18 -6.86 6.03
CA THR A 238 -18.90 -5.78 6.98
C THR A 238 -19.69 -4.52 6.64
N GLY A 239 -19.75 -4.14 5.36
CA GLY A 239 -20.49 -2.95 4.92
C GLY A 239 -21.98 -3.00 5.20
N THR A 240 -22.59 -4.19 5.08
CA THR A 240 -24.03 -4.39 5.34
C THR A 240 -24.36 -4.57 6.84
N LEU A 241 -23.44 -5.13 7.61
CA LEU A 241 -23.66 -5.45 9.02
C LEU A 241 -23.09 -4.42 9.99
N SER A 242 -22.22 -3.50 9.54
CA SER A 242 -21.57 -2.49 10.41
C SER A 242 -22.54 -1.58 11.16
N ASN A 243 -23.75 -1.38 10.63
CA ASN A 243 -24.80 -0.62 11.30
C ASN A 243 -25.60 -1.44 12.33
N LYS A 244 -25.42 -2.77 12.38
CA LYS A 244 -26.20 -3.68 13.23
C LYS A 244 -25.34 -4.36 14.30
N ILE A 245 -24.05 -4.48 14.10
CA ILE A 245 -23.11 -5.22 14.94
C ILE A 245 -21.97 -4.28 15.34
N ASP A 246 -21.48 -4.43 16.58
CA ASP A 246 -20.34 -3.64 17.06
C ASP A 246 -19.09 -3.92 16.19
N ASN A 247 -18.51 -2.86 15.66
CA ASN A 247 -17.31 -2.92 14.80
C ASN A 247 -16.10 -3.60 15.49
N ARG A 248 -16.06 -3.61 16.82
CA ARG A 248 -15.01 -4.30 17.58
C ARG A 248 -15.00 -5.81 17.32
N LEU A 249 -16.19 -6.39 17.15
CA LEU A 249 -16.35 -7.82 16.88
C LEU A 249 -15.79 -8.20 15.50
N PHE A 250 -16.02 -7.35 14.49
CA PHE A 250 -15.40 -7.55 13.16
C PHE A 250 -13.87 -7.47 13.21
N VAL A 251 -13.31 -6.54 13.97
CA VAL A 251 -11.86 -6.42 14.14
C VAL A 251 -11.29 -7.67 14.84
N MET A 252 -11.91 -8.14 15.90
CA MET A 252 -11.47 -9.35 16.60
C MET A 252 -11.55 -10.59 15.72
N LEU A 253 -12.66 -10.79 15.00
CA LEU A 253 -12.80 -11.90 14.05
C LEU A 253 -11.78 -11.83 12.93
N GLY A 254 -11.55 -10.66 12.34
CA GLY A 254 -10.55 -10.47 11.30
C GLY A 254 -9.14 -10.80 11.77
N LEU A 255 -8.76 -10.34 12.97
CA LEU A 255 -7.45 -10.66 13.56
C LEU A 255 -7.32 -12.16 13.87
N ALA A 256 -8.37 -12.81 14.37
CA ALA A 256 -8.37 -14.26 14.62
C ALA A 256 -8.21 -15.05 13.31
N LEU A 257 -8.89 -14.65 12.23
CA LEU A 257 -8.77 -15.29 10.92
C LEU A 257 -7.36 -15.10 10.33
N ILE A 258 -6.81 -13.88 10.40
CA ILE A 258 -5.43 -13.61 9.94
C ILE A 258 -4.43 -14.44 10.75
N GLY A 259 -4.58 -14.50 12.07
CA GLY A 259 -3.73 -15.32 12.93
C GLY A 259 -3.83 -16.81 12.61
N GLY A 260 -5.04 -17.32 12.44
CA GLY A 260 -5.30 -18.72 12.06
C GLY A 260 -4.70 -19.07 10.70
N SER A 261 -4.92 -18.23 9.67
CA SER A 261 -4.33 -18.46 8.35
C SER A 261 -2.80 -18.42 8.38
N SER A 262 -2.21 -17.51 9.16
CA SER A 262 -0.74 -17.41 9.31
C SER A 262 -0.13 -18.67 9.96
N LEU A 263 -0.82 -19.29 10.93
CA LEU A 263 -0.40 -20.56 11.52
C LEU A 263 -0.44 -21.71 10.49
N VAL A 264 -1.48 -21.75 9.66
CA VAL A 264 -1.58 -22.74 8.58
C VAL A 264 -0.45 -22.52 7.57
N PHE A 265 -0.16 -21.28 7.16
CA PHE A 265 0.99 -20.98 6.28
C PHE A 265 2.33 -21.41 6.90
N GLY A 266 2.50 -21.26 8.22
CA GLY A 266 3.71 -21.72 8.91
C GLY A 266 3.91 -23.23 8.93
N SER A 267 2.85 -24.03 8.71
CA SER A 267 2.89 -25.50 8.64
C SER A 267 3.04 -26.06 7.22
N LEU A 268 3.08 -25.19 6.19
CA LEU A 268 3.20 -25.61 4.80
C LEU A 268 4.58 -26.23 4.50
N ASN A 269 4.60 -27.28 3.67
CA ASN A 269 5.83 -27.93 3.16
C ASN A 269 5.85 -27.89 1.62
N LEU A 270 6.97 -28.28 1.00
CA LEU A 270 7.16 -28.19 -0.46
C LEU A 270 6.31 -29.18 -1.28
N GLN A 271 5.60 -30.11 -0.64
CA GLN A 271 4.78 -31.15 -1.32
C GLN A 271 3.28 -30.79 -1.36
N ILE A 272 2.95 -29.53 -1.28
CA ILE A 272 1.57 -29.05 -1.10
C ILE A 272 0.88 -28.85 -2.44
N SER A 273 -0.42 -29.19 -2.50
CA SER A 273 -1.28 -28.88 -3.64
C SER A 273 -1.70 -27.41 -3.65
N ASN A 274 -2.04 -26.90 -4.83
CA ASN A 274 -2.55 -25.51 -4.99
C ASN A 274 -3.75 -25.20 -4.08
N MET A 275 -4.61 -26.19 -3.81
CA MET A 275 -5.77 -26.05 -2.94
C MET A 275 -5.38 -25.76 -1.48
N ASN A 276 -4.31 -26.40 -0.99
CA ASN A 276 -3.83 -26.19 0.38
C ASN A 276 -3.21 -24.81 0.59
N ILE A 277 -2.83 -24.11 -0.48
CA ILE A 277 -2.37 -22.72 -0.46
C ILE A 277 -3.56 -21.77 -0.62
N ALA A 278 -4.51 -22.12 -1.49
CA ALA A 278 -5.66 -21.28 -1.81
C ALA A 278 -6.62 -21.11 -0.62
N ILE A 279 -6.87 -22.17 0.15
CA ILE A 279 -7.81 -22.16 1.29
C ILE A 279 -7.34 -21.22 2.42
N PRO A 280 -6.11 -21.27 2.92
CA PRO A 280 -5.67 -20.29 3.93
C PRO A 280 -5.54 -18.86 3.39
N ASN A 281 -5.43 -18.73 2.06
CA ASN A 281 -5.36 -17.43 1.39
C ASN A 281 -6.73 -16.76 1.24
N PHE A 282 -7.82 -17.56 1.27
CA PHE A 282 -9.20 -17.05 1.22
C PHE A 282 -9.64 -16.40 2.53
#